data_af4658b7f4f8ed9bc2738ff03600d9cb
#
_entry.id   af4658b7f4f8ed9bc2738ff03600d9cb
#
_cell.length_a   1.000
_cell.length_b   1.000
_cell.length_c   1.000
_cell.angle_alpha   90.00
_cell.angle_beta   90.00
_cell.angle_gamma   90.00
#
_symmetry.space_group_name_H-M   'P 1'
#
loop_
_entity.id
_entity.type
_entity.pdbx_description
1 polymer ?
#
loop_
_entity_poly.entity_id
_entity_poly.type
_entity_poly.pdbx_seq_one_letter_code
_entity_poly.pdbx_strand_id
1 'polypeptide(L)'
;MTKYVTAETVSPGHPDKIADLISDYVLTKALENNSSSRVAVETFLTGTKNGGLVLVGGEISEIAAISTDDVIEIVKEALKITIKTSFEDFDLENLSIYNELTPQSEEIRAAVEDDEDQGAGDQGIMVGFATNKTKSFMPPTFDMSRNIQISLWELQNSCLLYTSPSPRDGSI
;
A
#
# COMPACT_ATOMS: atom_id res chain seq x y z
N MET A 1 38.56 11.22 1.05
CA MET A 1 37.30 11.23 1.80
C MET A 1 36.50 9.99 1.45
N THR A 2 36.17 9.13 2.39
CA THR A 2 35.35 7.95 2.16
C THR A 2 33.91 8.41 1.93
N LYS A 3 33.32 8.04 0.78
CA LYS A 3 31.93 8.38 0.46
C LYS A 3 31.04 7.19 0.86
N TYR A 4 30.12 7.43 1.78
CA TYR A 4 29.12 6.42 2.18
C TYR A 4 27.84 6.63 1.34
N VAL A 5 27.22 5.52 0.96
CA VAL A 5 25.90 5.49 0.33
C VAL A 5 25.03 4.57 1.17
N THR A 6 23.85 5.01 1.54
CA THR A 6 22.90 4.27 2.37
C THR A 6 21.60 4.04 1.62
N ALA A 7 20.93 2.94 1.94
CA ALA A 7 19.57 2.66 1.49
C ALA A 7 18.83 1.90 2.60
N GLU A 8 17.53 2.08 2.66
CA GLU A 8 16.66 1.40 3.62
C GLU A 8 15.44 0.82 2.89
N THR A 9 14.84 -0.20 3.48
CA THR A 9 13.64 -0.86 2.96
C THR A 9 12.79 -1.31 4.14
N VAL A 10 11.50 -1.07 4.07
CA VAL A 10 10.54 -1.50 5.10
C VAL A 10 10.06 -2.93 4.87
N SER A 11 9.69 -3.62 5.95
CA SER A 11 9.12 -4.97 5.88
C SER A 11 7.70 -4.96 5.29
N PRO A 12 7.19 -6.11 4.81
CA PRO A 12 5.80 -6.23 4.34
C PRO A 12 4.75 -5.82 5.38
N GLY A 13 5.02 -6.04 6.67
CA GLY A 13 4.14 -5.66 7.78
C GLY A 13 4.30 -4.20 8.26
N HIS A 14 5.11 -3.39 7.58
CA HIS A 14 5.23 -1.97 7.91
C HIS A 14 3.93 -1.22 7.55
N PRO A 15 3.42 -0.32 8.42
CA PRO A 15 2.18 0.41 8.16
C PRO A 15 2.10 1.08 6.80
N ASP A 16 3.17 1.77 6.38
CA ASP A 16 3.20 2.44 5.07
C ASP A 16 3.06 1.44 3.92
N LYS A 17 3.70 0.27 4.03
CA LYS A 17 3.60 -0.78 3.02
C LYS A 17 2.20 -1.39 2.96
N ILE A 18 1.55 -1.56 4.11
CA ILE A 18 0.17 -2.05 4.20
C ILE A 18 -0.78 -1.01 3.61
N ALA A 19 -0.57 0.29 3.89
CA ALA A 19 -1.37 1.37 3.33
C ALA A 19 -1.32 1.37 1.79
N ASP A 20 -0.11 1.29 1.21
CA ASP A 20 0.08 1.16 -0.23
C ASP A 20 -0.67 -0.05 -0.79
N LEU A 21 -0.54 -1.21 -0.14
CA LEU A 21 -1.18 -2.45 -0.58
C LEU A 21 -2.72 -2.35 -0.57
N ILE A 22 -3.30 -1.73 0.45
CA ILE A 22 -4.75 -1.50 0.53
C ILE A 22 -5.20 -0.60 -0.63
N SER A 23 -4.50 0.51 -0.86
CA SER A 23 -4.80 1.44 -1.95
C SER A 23 -4.70 0.75 -3.32
N ASP A 24 -3.68 -0.09 -3.54
CA ASP A 24 -3.51 -0.88 -4.76
C ASP A 24 -4.64 -1.91 -4.94
N TYR A 25 -5.14 -2.52 -3.86
CA TYR A 25 -6.25 -3.47 -3.93
C TYR A 25 -7.58 -2.78 -4.25
N VAL A 26 -7.82 -1.58 -3.69
CA VAL A 26 -8.99 -0.77 -4.06
C VAL A 26 -8.93 -0.39 -5.54
N LEU A 27 -7.77 0.03 -6.04
CA LEU A 27 -7.56 0.30 -7.47
C LEU A 27 -7.83 -0.96 -8.32
N THR A 28 -7.27 -2.09 -7.92
CA THR A 28 -7.46 -3.37 -8.63
C THR A 28 -8.94 -3.73 -8.72
N LYS A 29 -9.64 -3.69 -7.61
CA LYS A 29 -11.08 -3.97 -7.55
C LYS A 29 -11.89 -3.02 -8.42
N ALA A 30 -11.58 -1.74 -8.39
CA ALA A 30 -12.24 -0.73 -9.24
C ALA A 30 -12.05 -1.03 -10.73
N LEU A 31 -10.83 -1.39 -11.14
CA LEU A 31 -10.51 -1.74 -12.54
C LEU A 31 -11.11 -3.07 -12.98
N GLU A 32 -11.25 -4.04 -12.08
CA GLU A 32 -11.99 -5.29 -12.34
C GLU A 32 -13.47 -5.02 -12.56
N ASN A 33 -14.07 -4.13 -11.76
CA ASN A 33 -15.46 -3.73 -11.93
C ASN A 33 -15.67 -2.95 -13.24
N ASN A 34 -14.75 -2.03 -13.54
CA ASN A 34 -14.77 -1.29 -14.80
C ASN A 34 -13.36 -0.77 -15.14
N SER A 35 -12.81 -1.19 -16.27
CA SER A 35 -11.46 -0.81 -16.72
C SER A 35 -11.26 0.69 -16.99
N SER A 36 -12.33 1.46 -17.09
CA SER A 36 -12.31 2.92 -17.23
C SER A 36 -12.47 3.64 -15.88
N SER A 37 -12.43 2.91 -14.75
CA SER A 37 -12.51 3.52 -13.42
C SER A 37 -11.33 4.45 -13.16
N ARG A 38 -11.63 5.60 -12.56
CA ARG A 38 -10.64 6.55 -12.04
C ARG A 38 -10.64 6.45 -10.53
N VAL A 39 -9.44 6.37 -9.97
CA VAL A 39 -9.24 6.07 -8.55
C VAL A 39 -8.12 6.94 -8.00
N ALA A 40 -8.42 7.74 -6.99
CA ALA A 40 -7.49 8.52 -6.21
C ALA A 40 -7.71 8.17 -4.73
N VAL A 41 -7.12 7.09 -4.26
CA VAL A 41 -7.34 6.53 -2.93
C VAL A 41 -6.09 6.64 -2.09
N GLU A 42 -6.28 7.18 -0.90
CA GLU A 42 -5.30 7.27 0.17
C GLU A 42 -5.72 6.39 1.34
N THR A 43 -4.75 5.70 1.94
CA THR A 43 -4.98 4.85 3.10
C THR A 43 -4.12 5.29 4.25
N PHE A 44 -4.72 5.42 5.42
CA PHE A 44 -4.03 5.63 6.69
C PHE A 44 -4.33 4.50 7.65
N LEU A 45 -3.31 3.96 8.30
CA LEU A 45 -3.51 2.97 9.36
C LEU A 45 -2.59 3.20 10.55
N THR A 46 -3.08 2.84 11.73
CA THR A 46 -2.33 2.94 12.99
C THR A 46 -2.84 1.95 14.01
N GLY A 47 -1.95 1.52 14.92
CA GLY A 47 -2.34 0.77 16.10
C GLY A 47 -3.07 1.66 17.12
N THR A 48 -4.03 1.09 17.84
CA THR A 48 -4.73 1.73 18.94
C THR A 48 -4.65 0.85 20.19
N LYS A 49 -5.04 1.38 21.36
CA LYS A 49 -5.02 0.60 22.62
C LYS A 49 -5.96 -0.61 22.60
N ASN A 50 -6.95 -0.62 21.72
CA ASN A 50 -7.99 -1.62 21.67
C ASN A 50 -8.03 -2.36 20.31
N GLY A 51 -6.95 -2.33 19.55
CA GLY A 51 -6.89 -2.94 18.21
C GLY A 51 -6.20 -2.03 17.21
N GLY A 52 -6.72 -1.93 15.99
CA GLY A 52 -6.21 -1.08 14.93
C GLY A 52 -7.27 -0.14 14.36
N LEU A 53 -6.80 0.89 13.66
CA LEU A 53 -7.64 1.78 12.87
C LEU A 53 -7.10 1.81 11.44
N VAL A 54 -8.00 1.65 10.48
CA VAL A 54 -7.74 1.84 9.05
C VAL A 54 -8.77 2.81 8.51
N LEU A 55 -8.30 3.85 7.85
CA LEU A 55 -9.12 4.81 7.12
C LEU A 55 -8.74 4.74 5.65
N VAL A 56 -9.72 4.46 4.81
CA VAL A 56 -9.59 4.47 3.35
C VAL A 56 -10.43 5.63 2.84
N GLY A 57 -9.80 6.62 2.24
CA GLY A 57 -10.47 7.83 1.77
C GLY A 57 -9.98 8.26 0.41
N GLY A 58 -10.64 9.27 -0.15
CA GLY A 58 -10.31 9.80 -1.46
C GLY A 58 -11.47 9.81 -2.42
N GLU A 59 -11.19 9.94 -3.71
CA GLU A 59 -12.20 10.06 -4.75
C GLU A 59 -12.14 8.89 -5.73
N ILE A 60 -13.30 8.35 -6.08
CA ILE A 60 -13.44 7.30 -7.10
C ILE A 60 -14.56 7.67 -8.07
N SER A 61 -14.43 7.24 -9.32
CA SER A 61 -15.55 7.37 -10.27
C SER A 61 -16.70 6.45 -9.86
N GLU A 62 -17.95 6.88 -10.07
CA GLU A 62 -19.15 6.09 -9.74
C GLU A 62 -19.14 4.71 -10.39
N ILE A 63 -18.59 4.61 -11.61
CA ILE A 63 -18.48 3.35 -12.36
C ILE A 63 -17.56 2.32 -11.69
N ALA A 64 -16.71 2.74 -10.74
CA ALA A 64 -15.84 1.84 -9.96
C ALA A 64 -16.65 0.92 -9.04
N ALA A 65 -17.85 1.36 -8.60
CA ALA A 65 -18.82 0.58 -7.83
C ALA A 65 -18.23 -0.14 -6.62
N ILE A 66 -17.38 0.55 -5.83
CA ILE A 66 -16.76 0.02 -4.61
C ILE A 66 -17.70 0.24 -3.43
N SER A 67 -18.12 -0.83 -2.79
CA SER A 67 -18.96 -0.78 -1.59
C SER A 67 -18.10 -0.72 -0.31
N THR A 68 -18.73 -0.39 0.81
CA THR A 68 -18.06 -0.47 2.13
C THR A 68 -17.66 -1.90 2.48
N ASP A 69 -18.44 -2.90 2.08
CA ASP A 69 -18.12 -4.30 2.31
C ASP A 69 -16.88 -4.73 1.50
N ASP A 70 -16.73 -4.25 0.26
CA ASP A 70 -15.51 -4.47 -0.54
C ASP A 70 -14.28 -3.88 0.17
N VAL A 71 -14.37 -2.66 0.70
CA VAL A 71 -13.27 -2.02 1.44
C VAL A 71 -12.89 -2.84 2.68
N ILE A 72 -13.88 -3.32 3.43
CA ILE A 72 -13.63 -4.16 4.62
C ILE A 72 -12.92 -5.46 4.25
N GLU A 73 -13.36 -6.11 3.17
CA GLU A 73 -12.74 -7.35 2.69
C GLU A 73 -11.30 -7.11 2.22
N ILE A 74 -11.07 -6.07 1.44
CA ILE A 74 -9.74 -5.65 0.95
C ILE A 74 -8.78 -5.40 2.12
N VAL A 75 -9.20 -4.63 3.12
CA VAL A 75 -8.38 -4.35 4.30
C VAL A 75 -8.02 -5.63 5.05
N LYS A 76 -9.00 -6.51 5.29
CA LYS A 76 -8.76 -7.78 5.96
C LYS A 76 -7.82 -8.70 5.18
N GLU A 77 -7.94 -8.73 3.86
CA GLU A 77 -7.06 -9.52 3.00
C GLU A 77 -5.62 -8.99 3.01
N ALA A 78 -5.44 -7.68 2.85
CA ALA A 78 -4.14 -7.03 2.90
C ALA A 78 -3.42 -7.32 4.23
N LEU A 79 -4.14 -7.21 5.35
CA LEU A 79 -3.60 -7.49 6.67
C LEU A 79 -3.23 -8.97 6.85
N LYS A 80 -4.05 -9.91 6.38
CA LYS A 80 -3.75 -11.34 6.44
C LYS A 80 -2.48 -11.72 5.66
N ILE A 81 -2.23 -11.07 4.54
CA ILE A 81 -1.04 -11.34 3.71
C ILE A 81 0.21 -10.79 4.36
N THR A 82 0.13 -9.60 4.94
CA THR A 82 1.28 -8.87 5.46
C THR A 82 1.64 -9.24 6.90
N ILE A 83 0.66 -9.65 7.71
CA ILE A 83 0.80 -9.92 9.15
C ILE A 83 0.71 -11.44 9.43
N LYS A 84 1.29 -12.27 8.58
CA LYS A 84 1.12 -13.73 8.60
C LYS A 84 1.57 -14.46 9.86
N THR A 85 2.39 -13.91 10.72
CA THR A 85 3.12 -14.82 11.64
C THR A 85 3.31 -14.40 13.08
N SER A 86 2.90 -13.26 13.56
CA SER A 86 3.35 -12.93 14.91
C SER A 86 2.57 -11.90 15.72
N PHE A 87 1.39 -11.57 15.33
CA PHE A 87 0.59 -10.71 16.20
C PHE A 87 -0.55 -11.53 16.80
N GLU A 88 -0.23 -12.33 17.82
CA GLU A 88 -1.22 -12.86 18.76
C GLU A 88 -2.06 -11.73 19.37
N ASP A 89 -1.53 -10.49 19.33
CA ASP A 89 -2.14 -9.27 19.86
C ASP A 89 -2.89 -8.43 18.81
N PHE A 90 -2.86 -8.78 17.51
CA PHE A 90 -3.57 -8.02 16.48
C PHE A 90 -4.91 -8.70 16.14
N ASP A 91 -5.93 -8.27 16.86
CA ASP A 91 -7.29 -8.77 16.70
C ASP A 91 -7.97 -8.09 15.50
N LEU A 92 -8.07 -8.84 14.40
CA LEU A 92 -8.80 -8.40 13.21
C LEU A 92 -10.30 -8.14 13.45
N GLU A 93 -10.86 -8.71 14.56
CA GLU A 93 -12.25 -8.48 14.94
C GLU A 93 -12.46 -7.12 15.63
N ASN A 94 -11.41 -6.60 16.28
CA ASN A 94 -11.41 -5.28 16.92
C ASN A 94 -10.82 -4.16 16.05
N LEU A 95 -10.73 -4.40 14.74
CA LEU A 95 -10.26 -3.41 13.78
C LEU A 95 -11.37 -2.43 13.43
N SER A 96 -11.10 -1.14 13.64
CA SER A 96 -11.99 -0.06 13.18
C SER A 96 -11.63 0.32 11.74
N ILE A 97 -12.53 0.03 10.81
CA ILE A 97 -12.35 0.36 9.39
C ILE A 97 -13.33 1.47 9.02
N TYR A 98 -12.82 2.56 8.48
CA TYR A 98 -13.59 3.69 7.99
C TYR A 98 -13.44 3.79 6.47
N ASN A 99 -14.58 3.79 5.79
CA ASN A 99 -14.66 4.04 4.34
C ASN A 99 -15.15 5.47 4.12
N GLU A 100 -14.25 6.34 3.68
CA GLU A 100 -14.49 7.75 3.36
C GLU A 100 -14.21 8.00 1.85
N LEU A 101 -14.49 6.99 1.02
CA LEU A 101 -14.43 7.14 -0.42
C LEU A 101 -15.65 7.94 -0.90
N THR A 102 -15.39 8.97 -1.70
CA THR A 102 -16.42 9.84 -2.25
C THR A 102 -16.44 9.78 -3.78
N PRO A 103 -17.59 10.02 -4.42
CA PRO A 103 -17.64 10.16 -5.87
C PRO A 103 -16.76 11.33 -6.34
N GLN A 104 -16.03 11.13 -7.44
CA GLN A 104 -15.25 12.19 -8.06
C GLN A 104 -16.15 13.37 -8.48
N SER A 105 -15.69 14.60 -8.21
CA SER A 105 -16.40 15.83 -8.58
C SER A 105 -16.63 15.90 -10.10
N GLU A 106 -17.86 16.26 -10.49
CA GLU A 106 -18.24 16.41 -11.92
C GLU A 106 -17.42 17.49 -12.63
N GLU A 107 -17.01 18.54 -11.93
CA GLU A 107 -16.20 19.64 -12.49
C GLU A 107 -14.80 19.15 -12.86
N ILE A 108 -14.18 18.36 -12.00
CA ILE A 108 -12.85 17.74 -12.28
C ILE A 108 -13.00 16.73 -13.42
N ARG A 109 -14.08 15.95 -13.41
CA ARG A 109 -14.36 14.99 -14.49
C ARG A 109 -14.46 15.70 -15.84
N ALA A 110 -15.25 16.74 -15.95
CA ALA A 110 -15.47 17.49 -17.18
C ALA A 110 -14.19 18.19 -17.69
N ALA A 111 -13.28 18.57 -16.78
CA ALA A 111 -12.00 19.20 -17.14
C ALA A 111 -10.96 18.20 -17.68
N VAL A 112 -11.13 16.91 -17.40
CA VAL A 112 -10.18 15.83 -17.76
C VAL A 112 -10.67 15.00 -18.96
N GLU A 113 -12.00 14.95 -19.17
CA GLU A 113 -12.62 14.25 -20.28
C GLU A 113 -12.66 15.15 -21.53
N ASP A 114 -11.55 15.19 -22.29
CA ASP A 114 -11.58 15.62 -23.69
C ASP A 114 -11.53 14.36 -24.57
N ASP A 115 -12.44 14.25 -25.55
CA ASP A 115 -12.59 13.04 -26.38
C ASP A 115 -11.35 12.71 -27.24
N GLU A 116 -10.40 13.63 -27.38
CA GLU A 116 -9.18 13.45 -28.18
C GLU A 116 -7.89 13.31 -27.36
N ASP A 117 -7.85 13.81 -26.09
CA ASP A 117 -6.66 13.74 -25.22
C ASP A 117 -7.09 13.61 -23.76
N GLN A 118 -6.80 12.46 -23.15
CA GLN A 118 -7.07 12.26 -21.73
C GLN A 118 -6.11 13.10 -20.89
N GLY A 119 -6.63 14.14 -20.23
CA GLY A 119 -5.88 14.99 -19.31
C GLY A 119 -5.55 14.29 -17.99
N ALA A 120 -4.63 14.87 -17.22
CA ALA A 120 -4.35 14.45 -15.85
C ALA A 120 -5.23 15.22 -14.86
N GLY A 121 -5.82 14.50 -13.89
CA GLY A 121 -6.65 15.09 -12.83
C GLY A 121 -5.83 15.79 -11.73
N ASP A 122 -4.51 15.61 -11.72
CA ASP A 122 -3.61 16.21 -10.74
C ASP A 122 -2.26 16.56 -11.38
N GLN A 123 -1.51 17.42 -10.69
CA GLN A 123 -0.13 17.72 -11.05
C GLN A 123 0.82 16.62 -10.60
N GLY A 124 1.94 16.43 -11.31
CA GLY A 124 2.92 15.43 -10.91
C GLY A 124 4.32 15.76 -11.42
N ILE A 125 5.31 15.34 -10.63
CA ILE A 125 6.72 15.31 -11.03
C ILE A 125 7.18 13.86 -10.98
N MET A 126 7.70 13.35 -12.09
CA MET A 126 8.19 11.99 -12.18
C MET A 126 9.69 11.98 -12.36
N VAL A 127 10.38 11.17 -11.55
CA VAL A 127 11.82 10.94 -11.64
C VAL A 127 12.07 9.48 -11.95
N GLY A 128 12.82 9.22 -13.01
CA GLY A 128 13.19 7.87 -13.43
C GLY A 128 14.69 7.62 -13.24
N PHE A 129 15.04 6.42 -12.80
CA PHE A 129 16.42 5.95 -12.71
C PHE A 129 16.48 4.46 -13.01
N ALA A 130 17.48 4.05 -13.81
CA ALA A 130 17.80 2.65 -14.05
C ALA A 130 19.29 2.43 -14.19
N THR A 131 19.77 1.25 -13.79
CA THR A 131 21.17 0.86 -13.92
C THR A 131 21.27 -0.63 -14.31
N ASN A 132 22.27 -0.97 -15.09
CA ASN A 132 22.57 -2.37 -15.45
C ASN A 132 23.47 -3.09 -14.44
N LYS A 133 23.75 -2.47 -13.29
CA LYS A 133 24.58 -3.05 -12.22
C LYS A 133 23.85 -4.11 -11.40
N THR A 134 22.53 -4.18 -11.48
CA THR A 134 21.68 -5.15 -10.79
C THR A 134 20.67 -5.75 -11.78
N LYS A 135 20.15 -6.94 -11.46
CA LYS A 135 19.11 -7.59 -12.28
C LYS A 135 17.77 -6.85 -12.20
N SER A 136 17.51 -6.16 -11.10
CA SER A 136 16.29 -5.37 -10.88
C SER A 136 16.34 -3.99 -11.55
N PHE A 137 17.47 -3.63 -12.15
CA PHE A 137 17.76 -2.29 -12.67
C PHE A 137 17.74 -1.17 -11.61
N MET A 138 17.63 -1.51 -10.34
CA MET A 138 17.65 -0.57 -9.22
C MET A 138 19.08 -0.31 -8.71
N PRO A 139 19.33 0.79 -7.97
CA PRO A 139 20.62 1.05 -7.36
C PRO A 139 21.09 -0.14 -6.51
N PRO A 140 22.39 -0.54 -6.56
CA PRO A 140 22.89 -1.72 -5.85
C PRO A 140 22.63 -1.71 -4.33
N THR A 141 22.71 -0.55 -3.70
CA THR A 141 22.42 -0.41 -2.27
C THR A 141 20.95 -0.68 -1.93
N PHE A 142 20.03 -0.18 -2.75
CA PHE A 142 18.60 -0.44 -2.61
C PHE A 142 18.28 -1.91 -2.88
N ASP A 143 18.82 -2.48 -3.96
CA ASP A 143 18.61 -3.88 -4.32
C ASP A 143 19.09 -4.82 -3.20
N MET A 144 20.25 -4.53 -2.61
CA MET A 144 20.79 -5.29 -1.48
C MET A 144 19.89 -5.19 -0.25
N SER A 145 19.46 -3.98 0.13
CA SER A 145 18.56 -3.74 1.26
C SER A 145 17.25 -4.52 1.10
N ARG A 146 16.66 -4.46 -0.10
CA ARG A 146 15.42 -5.17 -0.43
C ARG A 146 15.59 -6.69 -0.36
N ASN A 147 16.67 -7.23 -0.91
CA ASN A 147 16.93 -8.68 -0.91
C ASN A 147 17.13 -9.21 0.52
N ILE A 148 17.84 -8.46 1.38
CA ILE A 148 17.99 -8.79 2.79
C ILE A 148 16.60 -8.81 3.47
N GLN A 149 15.78 -7.80 3.24
CA GLN A 149 14.44 -7.71 3.84
C GLN A 149 13.53 -8.86 3.39
N ILE A 150 13.55 -9.23 2.11
CA ILE A 150 12.79 -10.37 1.59
C ILE A 150 13.25 -11.67 2.26
N SER A 151 14.55 -11.89 2.36
CA SER A 151 15.11 -13.10 3.00
C SER A 151 14.74 -13.19 4.49
N LEU A 152 14.76 -12.06 5.21
CA LEU A 152 14.32 -12.00 6.61
C LEU A 152 12.84 -12.33 6.75
N TRP A 153 12.00 -11.81 5.87
CA TRP A 153 10.56 -12.07 5.87
C TRP A 153 10.25 -13.53 5.53
N GLU A 154 10.97 -14.14 4.59
CA GLU A 154 10.87 -15.57 4.27
C GLU A 154 11.27 -16.45 5.45
N LEU A 155 12.35 -16.11 6.16
CA LEU A 155 12.78 -16.81 7.37
C LEU A 155 11.75 -16.71 8.49
N GLN A 156 11.16 -15.54 8.68
CA GLN A 156 10.09 -15.31 9.65
C GLN A 156 8.85 -16.16 9.31
N ASN A 157 8.44 -16.21 8.05
CA ASN A 157 7.31 -17.01 7.58
C ASN A 157 7.55 -18.53 7.65
N SER A 158 8.81 -18.97 7.64
CA SER A 158 9.18 -20.38 7.79
C SER A 158 9.26 -20.83 9.26
N CYS A 159 8.82 -20.01 10.21
CA CYS A 159 8.93 -20.24 11.66
C CYS A 159 10.37 -20.36 12.20
N LEU A 160 11.37 -19.93 11.47
CA LEU A 160 12.76 -19.89 11.92
C LEU A 160 13.07 -18.65 12.78
N LEU A 161 12.28 -17.59 12.63
CA LEU A 161 12.37 -16.36 13.44
C LEU A 161 11.00 -16.03 14.03
N TYR A 162 10.94 -15.93 15.36
CA TYR A 162 9.69 -15.60 16.08
C TYR A 162 9.51 -14.10 16.35
N THR A 163 10.55 -13.31 16.16
CA THR A 163 10.52 -11.87 16.44
C THR A 163 10.98 -11.08 15.23
N SER A 164 10.37 -9.91 15.03
CA SER A 164 10.86 -8.96 14.05
C SER A 164 12.31 -8.57 14.36
N PRO A 165 13.19 -8.53 13.36
CA PRO A 165 14.57 -8.07 13.55
C PRO A 165 14.66 -6.56 13.85
N SER A 166 13.59 -5.80 13.67
CA SER A 166 13.53 -4.37 13.92
C SER A 166 12.55 -4.03 15.05
N PRO A 167 12.96 -3.23 16.05
CA PRO A 167 12.04 -2.74 17.08
C PRO A 167 10.89 -1.89 16.53
N ARG A 168 11.00 -1.38 15.31
CA ARG A 168 9.95 -0.60 14.64
C ARG A 168 8.90 -1.47 13.96
N ASP A 169 9.28 -2.67 13.53
CA ASP A 169 8.38 -3.60 12.84
C ASP A 169 7.40 -4.29 13.80
N GLY A 170 7.60 -4.17 15.11
CA GLY A 170 6.73 -4.68 16.17
C GLY A 170 5.87 -3.62 16.86
N SER A 171 5.83 -2.39 16.36
CA SER A 171 5.12 -1.28 17.02
C SER A 171 3.81 -0.91 16.33
N ILE A 172 3.02 -1.89 15.95
CA ILE A 172 1.62 -1.64 15.58
C ILE A 172 0.72 -1.89 16.77
#